data_8651d721e15e0050d67c9cc628d65d9b
#
_entry.id   8651d721e15e0050d67c9cc628d65d9b
#
_cell.length_a   1.000
_cell.length_b   1.000
_cell.length_c   1.000
_cell.angle_alpha   90.00
_cell.angle_beta   90.00
_cell.angle_gamma   90.00
#
_symmetry.space_group_name_H-M   'P 1'
#
loop_
_entity.id
_entity.type
_entity.pdbx_description
1 polymer ?
#
loop_
_entity_poly.entity_id
_entity_poly.type
_entity_poly.pdbx_seq_one_letter_code
_entity_poly.pdbx_strand_id
1 'polypeptide(L)' 'MSGKIEYINDLKQKNLFDKGVEMGIINNNWIYWVEVYETYQKELLKGGKKGDIIYNVSQKCNLSEPRIYQILAFFQ' A
#
# COMPACT_ATOMS: atom_id res chain seq x y z
N MET A 1 -10.24 1.12 -8.65
CA MET A 1 -9.23 0.26 -8.00
C MET A 1 -7.93 0.31 -8.79
N SER A 2 -6.81 0.27 -8.15
CA SER A 2 -5.52 0.38 -8.83
C SER A 2 -5.13 -0.96 -9.48
N GLY A 3 -4.76 -0.93 -10.75
CA GLY A 3 -4.24 -2.10 -11.45
C GLY A 3 -2.94 -2.62 -10.86
N LYS A 4 -2.16 -1.74 -10.23
CA LYS A 4 -0.91 -2.13 -9.55
C LYS A 4 -1.20 -3.03 -8.36
N ILE A 5 -2.25 -2.74 -7.58
CA ILE A 5 -2.64 -3.56 -6.44
C ILE A 5 -3.11 -4.92 -6.91
N GLU A 6 -3.94 -4.96 -7.94
CA GLU A 6 -4.42 -6.22 -8.52
C GLU A 6 -3.27 -7.07 -9.02
N TYR A 7 -2.30 -6.46 -9.69
CA TYR A 7 -1.12 -7.15 -10.19
C TYR A 7 -0.30 -7.76 -9.05
N ILE A 8 -0.04 -6.99 -8.00
CA ILE A 8 0.75 -7.46 -6.86
C ILE A 8 0.03 -8.60 -6.14
N ASN A 9 -1.29 -8.47 -5.92
CA ASN A 9 -2.06 -9.52 -5.27
C ASN A 9 -2.10 -10.80 -6.12
N ASP A 10 -2.19 -10.67 -7.43
CA ASP A 10 -2.15 -11.81 -8.34
C ASP A 10 -0.81 -12.56 -8.24
N LEU A 11 0.29 -11.83 -8.19
CA LEU A 11 1.62 -12.41 -8.02
C LEU A 11 1.72 -13.17 -6.69
N LYS A 12 1.16 -12.62 -5.61
CA LYS A 12 1.15 -13.27 -4.29
C LYS A 12 0.38 -14.59 -4.35
N GLN A 13 -0.80 -14.58 -4.98
CA GLN A 13 -1.64 -15.78 -5.07
C GLN A 13 -0.98 -16.89 -5.88
N LYS A 14 -0.20 -16.54 -6.88
CA LYS A 14 0.49 -17.50 -7.74
C LYS A 14 1.86 -17.90 -7.22
N ASN A 15 2.25 -17.42 -6.04
CA ASN A 15 3.58 -17.64 -5.45
C ASN A 15 4.73 -17.14 -6.31
N LEU A 16 4.45 -16.16 -7.17
CA LEU A 16 5.47 -15.58 -8.05
C LEU A 16 6.13 -14.35 -7.41
N PHE A 17 5.55 -13.81 -6.35
CA PHE A 17 6.06 -12.59 -5.73
C PHE A 17 7.43 -12.83 -5.11
N ASP A 18 7.56 -13.85 -4.25
CA ASP A 18 8.82 -14.14 -3.57
C ASP A 18 9.93 -14.45 -4.57
N LYS A 19 9.60 -15.21 -5.61
CA LYS A 19 10.56 -15.54 -6.66
C LYS A 19 11.02 -14.29 -7.40
N GLY A 20 10.10 -13.37 -7.69
CA GLY A 20 10.45 -12.11 -8.32
C GLY A 20 11.35 -11.24 -7.46
N VAL A 21 11.12 -11.23 -6.14
CA VAL A 21 11.99 -10.51 -5.20
C VAL A 21 13.40 -11.11 -5.20
N GLU A 22 13.50 -12.44 -5.14
CA GLU A 22 14.79 -13.14 -5.16
C GLU A 22 15.58 -12.81 -6.44
N MET A 23 14.89 -12.70 -7.56
CA MET A 23 15.49 -12.38 -8.84
C MET A 23 15.80 -10.89 -9.04
N GLY A 24 15.42 -10.05 -8.08
CA GLY A 24 15.64 -8.61 -8.17
C GLY A 24 14.67 -7.88 -9.12
N ILE A 25 13.63 -8.55 -9.58
CA ILE A 25 12.65 -7.98 -10.51
C ILE A 25 11.55 -7.23 -9.77
N ILE A 26 11.16 -7.71 -8.59
CA ILE A 26 10.07 -7.14 -7.81
C ILE A 26 10.62 -6.48 -6.55
N ASN A 27 10.15 -5.26 -6.27
CA ASN A 27 10.52 -4.53 -5.06
C ASN A 27 9.82 -5.16 -3.85
N ASN A 28 10.61 -5.58 -2.85
CA ASN A 28 10.08 -6.19 -1.63
C ASN A 28 9.13 -5.26 -0.85
N ASN A 29 9.29 -3.94 -0.99
CA ASN A 29 8.44 -2.96 -0.31
C ASN A 29 7.00 -2.95 -0.84
N TRP A 30 6.72 -3.53 -2.01
CA TRP A 30 5.39 -3.48 -2.61
C TRP A 30 4.32 -4.13 -1.74
N ILE A 31 4.63 -5.24 -1.04
CA ILE A 31 3.68 -5.87 -0.12
C ILE A 31 3.32 -4.88 0.99
N TYR A 32 4.32 -4.24 1.56
CA TYR A 32 4.10 -3.27 2.63
C TYR A 32 3.28 -2.07 2.15
N TRP A 33 3.56 -1.59 0.94
CA TRP A 33 2.82 -0.48 0.36
C TRP A 33 1.35 -0.83 0.11
N VAL A 34 1.07 -2.07 -0.29
CA VAL A 34 -0.32 -2.53 -0.44
C VAL A 34 -1.03 -2.50 0.91
N GLU A 35 -0.38 -2.93 1.97
CA GLU A 35 -0.96 -2.87 3.32
C GLU A 35 -1.28 -1.44 3.75
N VAL A 36 -0.39 -0.50 3.45
CA VAL A 36 -0.62 0.92 3.72
C VAL A 36 -1.85 1.42 2.96
N TYR A 37 -1.94 1.09 1.69
CA TYR A 37 -3.08 1.50 0.86
C TYR A 37 -4.40 0.91 1.36
N GLU A 38 -4.40 -0.35 1.74
CA GLU A 38 -5.59 -1.01 2.30
C GLU A 38 -6.01 -0.36 3.62
N THR A 39 -5.05 -0.01 4.48
CA THR A 39 -5.32 0.70 5.72
C THR A 39 -5.98 2.05 5.42
N TYR A 40 -5.47 2.77 4.43
CA TYR A 40 -6.05 4.04 3.99
C TYR A 40 -7.49 3.86 3.53
N GLN A 41 -7.78 2.83 2.73
CA GLN A 41 -9.15 2.57 2.27
C GLN A 41 -10.11 2.27 3.41
N LYS A 42 -9.66 1.51 4.41
CA LYS A 42 -10.47 1.22 5.60
C LYS A 42 -10.78 2.50 6.38
N GLU A 43 -9.80 3.39 6.50
CA GLU A 43 -10.02 4.67 7.18
C GLU A 43 -10.98 5.56 6.39
N LEU A 44 -10.93 5.53 5.06
CA LEU A 44 -11.89 6.26 4.23
C LEU A 44 -13.33 5.82 4.50
N LEU A 45 -13.55 4.52 4.70
CA LEU A 45 -14.89 3.99 4.96
C LEU A 45 -15.46 4.46 6.29
N LYS A 46 -14.60 4.80 7.24
CA LYS A 46 -15.05 5.34 8.53
C LYS A 46 -15.50 6.80 8.42
N GLY A 47 -15.17 7.47 7.34
CA GLY A 47 -15.46 8.88 7.14
C GLY A 47 -14.44 9.78 7.81
N GLY A 48 -14.66 11.08 7.72
CA GLY A 48 -13.78 12.08 8.30
C GLY A 48 -13.03 12.87 7.24
N LYS A 49 -12.25 13.84 7.70
CA LYS A 49 -11.46 14.70 6.81
C LYS A 49 -10.21 13.98 6.34
N LYS A 50 -9.75 14.32 5.15
CA LYS A 50 -8.56 13.72 4.57
C LYS A 50 -7.33 13.84 5.48
N GLY A 51 -7.13 14.97 6.11
CA GLY A 51 -6.01 15.17 7.03
C GLY A 51 -6.05 14.21 8.21
N ASP A 52 -7.23 13.97 8.79
CA ASP A 52 -7.41 13.04 9.89
C ASP A 52 -7.17 11.61 9.43
N ILE A 53 -7.64 11.28 8.23
CA ILE A 53 -7.44 9.95 7.66
C ILE A 53 -5.95 9.68 7.46
N ILE A 54 -5.23 10.62 6.86
CA ILE A 54 -3.78 10.48 6.63
C ILE A 54 -3.04 10.37 7.96
N TYR A 55 -3.41 11.18 8.95
CA TYR A 55 -2.79 11.10 10.27
C TYR A 55 -2.98 9.70 10.89
N ASN A 56 -4.21 9.18 10.85
CA ASN A 56 -4.52 7.87 11.41
C ASN A 56 -3.73 6.77 10.70
N VAL A 57 -3.63 6.83 9.37
CA VAL A 57 -2.86 5.86 8.60
C VAL A 57 -1.38 5.94 8.97
N SER A 58 -0.84 7.16 9.12
CA SER A 58 0.57 7.34 9.48
C SER A 58 0.87 6.72 10.85
N GLN A 59 -0.04 6.89 11.81
CA GLN A 59 0.12 6.30 13.15
C GLN A 59 0.04 4.77 13.11
N LYS A 60 -0.92 4.22 12.39
CA LYS A 60 -1.09 2.77 12.28
C LYS A 60 0.06 2.09 11.54
N CYS A 61 0.61 2.75 10.54
CA CYS A 61 1.70 2.20 9.73
C CYS A 61 3.08 2.62 10.24
N ASN A 62 3.14 3.50 11.24
CA ASN A 62 4.39 4.02 11.79
C ASN A 62 5.27 4.67 10.71
N LEU A 63 4.64 5.48 9.86
CA LEU A 63 5.30 6.23 8.80
C LEU A 63 4.94 7.70 8.90
N SER A 64 5.77 8.57 8.32
CA SER A 64 5.46 10.00 8.23
C SER A 64 4.31 10.23 7.24
N GLU A 65 3.59 11.34 7.41
CA GLU A 65 2.50 11.70 6.48
C GLU A 65 3.00 11.91 5.05
N PRO A 66 4.13 12.59 4.80
CA PRO A 66 4.66 12.68 3.44
C PRO A 66 4.92 11.34 2.80
N ARG A 67 5.39 10.37 3.58
CA ARG A 67 5.63 9.01 3.07
C ARG A 67 4.32 8.33 2.68
N ILE A 68 3.25 8.53 3.47
CA ILE A 68 1.93 8.01 3.14
C ILE A 68 1.46 8.57 1.79
N TYR A 69 1.61 9.88 1.57
CA TYR A 69 1.23 10.49 0.29
C TYR A 69 2.01 9.90 -0.87
N GLN A 70 3.31 9.65 -0.70
CA GLN A 70 4.13 9.04 -1.74
C GLN A 70 3.63 7.65 -2.12
N ILE A 71 3.30 6.84 -1.12
CA ILE A 71 2.80 5.48 -1.33
C ILE A 71 1.44 5.50 -2.04
N LEU A 72 0.53 6.38 -1.60
CA LEU A 72 -0.77 6.52 -2.24
C LEU A 72 -0.64 6.95 -3.70
N ALA A 73 0.27 7.87 -3.98
CA ALA A 73 0.52 8.33 -5.35
C ALA A 73 1.00 7.20 -6.26
N PHE A 74 1.75 6.26 -5.72
CA PHE A 74 2.21 5.10 -6.48
C PHE A 74 1.03 4.25 -6.99
N PHE A 75 -0.03 4.13 -6.19
CA PHE A 75 -1.20 3.32 -6.52
C PHE A 75 -2.31 4.08 -7.25
N GLN A 76 -2.23 5.37 -7.33
CA GLN A 76 -3.25 6.21 -7.97
C GLN A 76 -2.90 6.60 -9.44
#